data_2d8861fa4eeccec4b7fdc291bf8ddefd
#
_entry.id   2d8861fa4eeccec4b7fdc291bf8ddefd
#
_cell.length_a   1.000
_cell.length_b   1.000
_cell.length_c   1.000
_cell.angle_alpha   90.00
_cell.angle_beta   90.00
_cell.angle_gamma   90.00
#
_symmetry.space_group_name_H-M   'P 1'
#
loop_
_entity.id
_entity.type
_entity.pdbx_description
1 polymer ?
#
loop_
_entity_poly.entity_id
_entity_poly.type
_entity_poly.pdbx_seq_one_letter_code
_entity_poly.pdbx_strand_id
1 'polypeptide(L)'
;MIDKPARPIRSRSARGDRIALMSTVTHSRIAHIPVTVADIVQETADTVTLLLDAGEYPRTYKAGQYVSIDPHQFPAIAGYAAYLEESKGRKEPPRAYSMVSTPDEPYLAITVKEEYFEHGKTKYPPLLSPYLVHHPLKGAKLDVTGYAGGYVLSEAVDAQTSHILHLCAGSGSVPNVSIIKWALKNKPSLSHTFIYSNKTWNDIIFRDQLAALEHAYGDRLRVFHTLTREPDSFPFNEHVVKGRVSAALIARLVPNLSQSLVYACGPAVSVWEKRAAKTAGVEPTPRFMETVRAALHELGVPKERTKEEEFG
;
A
#
# COMPACT_ATOMS: atom_id res chain seq x y z
N MET A 1 75.22 46.67 -29.95
CA MET A 1 75.01 46.19 -28.58
C MET A 1 73.72 46.84 -28.14
N ILE A 2 72.64 46.06 -28.16
CA ILE A 2 71.26 46.55 -27.88
C ILE A 2 70.75 45.63 -26.80
N ASP A 3 70.49 46.27 -25.65
CA ASP A 3 69.99 45.67 -24.41
C ASP A 3 68.58 45.18 -24.55
N LYS A 4 68.25 43.99 -24.10
CA LYS A 4 66.91 43.45 -24.08
C LYS A 4 66.34 43.57 -22.67
N PRO A 5 65.11 44.09 -22.48
CA PRO A 5 64.50 44.20 -21.16
C PRO A 5 63.98 42.85 -20.63
N ALA A 6 64.09 42.67 -19.34
CA ALA A 6 63.65 41.51 -18.57
C ALA A 6 62.11 41.37 -18.55
N ARG A 7 61.60 40.10 -18.62
CA ARG A 7 60.18 39.74 -18.49
C ARG A 7 59.79 39.71 -17.02
N PRO A 8 58.57 40.16 -16.67
CA PRO A 8 58.08 40.08 -15.32
C PRO A 8 57.63 38.66 -14.93
N ILE A 9 57.95 38.29 -13.69
CA ILE A 9 57.60 37.04 -13.02
C ILE A 9 56.06 37.03 -12.75
N ARG A 10 55.33 36.05 -13.32
CA ARG A 10 53.93 35.80 -13.02
C ARG A 10 53.82 35.09 -11.67
N SER A 11 53.08 35.72 -10.73
CA SER A 11 52.67 35.15 -9.45
C SER A 11 51.73 33.94 -9.72
N ARG A 12 52.07 32.80 -9.08
CA ARG A 12 51.16 31.64 -9.02
C ARG A 12 49.96 32.00 -8.10
N SER A 13 48.76 32.04 -8.69
CA SER A 13 47.50 32.07 -7.94
C SER A 13 47.29 30.74 -7.26
N ALA A 14 46.97 30.78 -5.98
CA ALA A 14 46.59 29.64 -5.17
C ALA A 14 45.33 28.97 -5.81
N ARG A 15 45.46 27.71 -6.18
CA ARG A 15 44.33 26.84 -6.47
C ARG A 15 43.65 26.50 -5.17
N GLY A 16 42.47 27.07 -4.96
CA GLY A 16 41.57 26.64 -3.89
C GLY A 16 41.18 25.16 -4.08
N ASP A 17 41.49 24.34 -3.11
CA ASP A 17 41.02 22.96 -3.01
C ASP A 17 39.50 22.95 -2.89
N ARG A 18 38.85 22.66 -3.98
CA ARG A 18 37.44 22.21 -3.96
C ARG A 18 37.44 20.79 -3.39
N ILE A 19 37.18 20.67 -2.09
CA ILE A 19 36.78 19.41 -1.51
C ILE A 19 35.45 19.03 -2.16
N ALA A 20 35.53 18.09 -3.08
CA ALA A 20 34.35 17.43 -3.62
C ALA A 20 33.73 16.62 -2.46
N LEU A 21 32.64 17.11 -1.90
CA LEU A 21 31.73 16.29 -1.10
C LEU A 21 31.18 15.21 -2.01
N MET A 22 31.87 14.08 -2.09
CA MET A 22 31.27 12.85 -2.57
C MET A 22 30.18 12.48 -1.56
N SER A 23 28.92 12.76 -1.92
CA SER A 23 27.79 12.15 -1.26
C SER A 23 27.89 10.64 -1.53
N THR A 24 28.39 9.91 -0.54
CA THR A 24 28.25 8.47 -0.49
C THR A 24 26.77 8.18 -0.43
N VAL A 25 26.19 7.77 -1.57
CA VAL A 25 24.90 7.10 -1.60
C VAL A 25 25.12 5.78 -0.86
N THR A 26 24.90 5.80 0.44
CA THR A 26 24.77 4.60 1.23
C THR A 26 23.54 3.88 0.71
N HIS A 27 23.74 2.86 -0.12
CA HIS A 27 22.71 1.84 -0.33
C HIS A 27 22.36 1.30 1.06
N SER A 28 21.24 1.74 1.63
CA SER A 28 20.75 1.18 2.87
C SER A 28 20.57 -0.30 2.62
N ARG A 29 21.32 -1.14 3.31
CA ARG A 29 21.09 -2.59 3.30
C ARG A 29 19.65 -2.79 3.73
N ILE A 30 18.89 -3.53 2.91
CA ILE A 30 17.54 -3.94 3.26
C ILE A 30 17.64 -4.64 4.62
N ALA A 31 16.96 -4.09 5.61
CA ALA A 31 17.02 -4.61 6.97
C ALA A 31 16.26 -5.95 7.05
N HIS A 32 16.88 -6.95 7.64
CA HIS A 32 16.24 -8.22 8.01
C HIS A 32 15.74 -8.10 9.44
N ILE A 33 14.47 -8.39 9.65
CA ILE A 33 13.78 -8.25 10.92
C ILE A 33 13.26 -9.63 11.32
N PRO A 34 13.91 -10.29 12.28
CA PRO A 34 13.40 -11.56 12.79
C PRO A 34 12.15 -11.29 13.61
N VAL A 35 11.08 -12.03 13.33
CA VAL A 35 9.79 -11.90 14.01
C VAL A 35 9.26 -13.25 14.41
N THR A 36 8.43 -13.28 15.45
CA THR A 36 7.62 -14.44 15.81
C THR A 36 6.15 -14.09 15.60
N VAL A 37 5.38 -14.97 14.97
CA VAL A 37 3.94 -14.79 14.84
C VAL A 37 3.31 -14.94 16.23
N ALA A 38 3.00 -13.83 16.87
CA ALA A 38 2.43 -13.80 18.21
C ALA A 38 0.97 -14.25 18.22
N ASP A 39 0.19 -13.79 17.22
CA ASP A 39 -1.20 -14.19 17.06
C ASP A 39 -1.68 -14.02 15.62
N ILE A 40 -2.85 -14.57 15.32
CA ILE A 40 -3.51 -14.51 14.01
C ILE A 40 -4.95 -14.10 14.24
N VAL A 41 -5.37 -13.00 13.58
CA VAL A 41 -6.75 -12.52 13.61
C VAL A 41 -7.41 -12.89 12.29
N GLN A 42 -8.52 -13.63 12.35
CA GLN A 42 -9.35 -13.89 11.17
C GLN A 42 -10.19 -12.65 10.85
N GLU A 43 -9.94 -12.02 9.73
CA GLU A 43 -10.65 -10.80 9.30
C GLU A 43 -11.90 -11.15 8.46
N THR A 44 -11.73 -12.02 7.48
CA THR A 44 -12.79 -12.54 6.61
C THR A 44 -12.50 -14.01 6.30
N ALA A 45 -13.35 -14.69 5.54
CA ALA A 45 -13.15 -16.10 5.19
C ALA A 45 -11.81 -16.37 4.47
N ASP A 46 -11.26 -15.36 3.78
CA ASP A 46 -10.05 -15.47 2.96
C ASP A 46 -8.94 -14.48 3.36
N THR A 47 -9.04 -13.88 4.53
CA THR A 47 -8.11 -12.82 4.96
C THR A 47 -7.77 -12.96 6.43
N VAL A 48 -6.48 -12.91 6.74
CA VAL A 48 -5.96 -12.92 8.12
C VAL A 48 -5.04 -11.73 8.37
N THR A 49 -4.99 -11.27 9.61
CA THR A 49 -3.97 -10.35 10.11
C THR A 49 -3.00 -11.12 10.99
N LEU A 50 -1.72 -11.15 10.61
CA LEU A 50 -0.64 -11.73 11.38
C LEU A 50 -0.05 -10.66 12.32
N LEU A 51 -0.09 -10.90 13.61
CA LEU A 51 0.57 -10.08 14.62
C LEU A 51 1.98 -10.59 14.81
N LEU A 52 2.98 -9.79 14.44
CA LEU A 52 4.38 -10.17 14.40
C LEU A 52 5.13 -9.48 15.55
N ASP A 53 5.63 -10.27 16.47
CA ASP A 53 6.51 -9.80 17.54
C ASP A 53 7.94 -9.68 17.01
N ALA A 54 8.43 -8.44 16.92
CA ALA A 54 9.80 -8.12 16.52
C ALA A 54 10.76 -7.90 17.71
N GLY A 55 10.31 -8.21 18.95
CA GLY A 55 11.10 -7.98 20.16
C GLY A 55 11.56 -6.52 20.25
N GLU A 56 12.85 -6.35 20.54
CA GLU A 56 13.49 -5.01 20.67
C GLU A 56 13.85 -4.35 19.31
N TYR A 57 13.48 -4.95 18.17
CA TYR A 57 13.79 -4.37 16.87
C TYR A 57 13.08 -3.01 16.70
N PRO A 58 13.79 -1.93 16.29
CA PRO A 58 13.20 -0.60 16.20
C PRO A 58 12.06 -0.50 15.18
N ARG A 59 10.92 -0.04 15.60
CA ARG A 59 9.75 0.23 14.74
C ARG A 59 9.79 1.63 14.16
N THR A 60 10.77 1.89 13.29
CA THR A 60 11.03 3.22 12.69
C THR A 60 10.27 3.46 11.39
N TYR A 61 9.28 2.63 11.06
CA TYR A 61 8.50 2.77 9.85
C TYR A 61 7.48 3.92 9.93
N LYS A 62 6.98 4.31 8.77
CA LYS A 62 5.84 5.24 8.64
C LYS A 62 4.57 4.46 8.33
N ALA A 63 3.44 4.89 8.88
CA ALA A 63 2.14 4.30 8.56
C ALA A 63 1.89 4.31 7.05
N GLY A 64 1.46 3.18 6.50
CA GLY A 64 1.30 2.93 5.06
C GLY A 64 2.47 2.22 4.39
N GLN A 65 3.61 2.04 5.08
CA GLN A 65 4.72 1.23 4.56
C GLN A 65 4.43 -0.28 4.65
N TYR A 66 5.27 -1.07 3.97
CA TYR A 66 5.17 -2.52 3.91
C TYR A 66 6.47 -3.20 4.35
N VAL A 67 6.36 -4.47 4.68
CA VAL A 67 7.45 -5.43 4.79
C VAL A 67 7.33 -6.48 3.68
N SER A 68 8.44 -7.17 3.38
CA SER A 68 8.44 -8.26 2.40
C SER A 68 8.78 -9.59 3.06
N ILE A 69 8.15 -10.65 2.58
CA ILE A 69 8.36 -12.04 3.03
C ILE A 69 8.93 -12.84 1.86
N ASP A 70 10.10 -13.47 2.06
CA ASP A 70 10.69 -14.37 1.09
C ASP A 70 10.01 -15.75 1.20
N PRO A 71 9.39 -16.27 0.12
CA PRO A 71 8.74 -17.58 0.14
C PRO A 71 9.70 -18.74 0.43
N HIS A 72 11.01 -18.58 0.14
CA HIS A 72 12.00 -19.64 0.33
C HIS A 72 12.29 -20.00 1.80
N GLN A 73 11.88 -19.15 2.74
CA GLN A 73 11.99 -19.47 4.17
C GLN A 73 11.00 -20.57 4.63
N PHE A 74 10.05 -20.99 3.80
CA PHE A 74 9.02 -21.95 4.14
C PHE A 74 9.26 -23.31 3.49
N PRO A 75 9.79 -24.33 4.21
CA PRO A 75 10.01 -25.65 3.64
C PRO A 75 8.76 -26.30 3.05
N ALA A 76 7.59 -26.02 3.63
CA ALA A 76 6.32 -26.61 3.20
C ALA A 76 5.93 -26.26 1.76
N ILE A 77 6.37 -25.12 1.24
CA ILE A 77 6.08 -24.67 -0.14
C ILE A 77 7.31 -24.69 -1.06
N ALA A 78 8.46 -25.21 -0.58
CA ALA A 78 9.71 -25.20 -1.34
C ALA A 78 9.61 -25.92 -2.70
N GLY A 79 8.93 -27.08 -2.75
CA GLY A 79 8.73 -27.82 -3.99
C GLY A 79 7.91 -27.06 -5.02
N TYR A 80 6.87 -26.35 -4.57
CA TYR A 80 6.06 -25.53 -5.47
C TYR A 80 6.80 -24.26 -5.91
N ALA A 81 7.59 -23.65 -5.03
CA ALA A 81 8.45 -22.53 -5.38
C ALA A 81 9.45 -22.92 -6.48
N ALA A 82 10.14 -24.07 -6.33
CA ALA A 82 11.07 -24.59 -7.32
C ALA A 82 10.40 -24.86 -8.67
N TYR A 83 9.20 -25.48 -8.68
CA TYR A 83 8.41 -25.67 -9.90
C TYR A 83 8.09 -24.35 -10.61
N LEU A 84 7.68 -23.33 -9.85
CA LEU A 84 7.38 -22.02 -10.41
C LEU A 84 8.62 -21.34 -10.99
N GLU A 85 9.77 -21.46 -10.32
CA GLU A 85 11.04 -20.91 -10.78
C GLU A 85 11.50 -21.54 -12.07
N GLU A 86 11.45 -22.88 -12.17
CA GLU A 86 11.73 -23.61 -13.42
C GLU A 86 10.79 -23.17 -14.54
N SER A 87 9.48 -23.13 -14.27
CA SER A 87 8.45 -22.76 -15.24
C SER A 87 8.56 -21.31 -15.73
N LYS A 88 9.03 -20.40 -14.88
CA LYS A 88 9.17 -18.95 -15.17
C LYS A 88 10.57 -18.56 -15.63
N GLY A 89 11.57 -19.43 -15.45
CA GLY A 89 12.98 -19.16 -15.72
C GLY A 89 13.59 -18.06 -14.84
N ARG A 90 13.05 -17.86 -13.62
CA ARG A 90 13.54 -16.84 -12.67
C ARG A 90 13.15 -17.20 -11.24
N LYS A 91 13.97 -16.73 -10.29
CA LYS A 91 13.68 -16.88 -8.86
C LYS A 91 12.36 -16.19 -8.47
N GLU A 92 11.58 -16.81 -7.58
CA GLU A 92 10.40 -16.19 -7.01
C GLU A 92 10.81 -15.05 -6.07
N PRO A 93 10.37 -13.81 -6.32
CA PRO A 93 10.73 -12.68 -5.49
C PRO A 93 9.98 -12.70 -4.15
N PRO A 94 10.51 -12.03 -3.11
CA PRO A 94 9.76 -11.73 -1.91
C PRO A 94 8.42 -11.04 -2.23
N ARG A 95 7.41 -11.25 -1.40
CA ARG A 95 6.09 -10.64 -1.52
C ARG A 95 5.94 -9.53 -0.50
N ALA A 96 5.51 -8.35 -0.97
CA ALA A 96 5.25 -7.19 -0.15
C ALA A 96 3.87 -7.30 0.53
N TYR A 97 3.84 -6.99 1.82
CA TYR A 97 2.61 -6.93 2.62
C TYR A 97 2.60 -5.60 3.39
N SER A 98 1.61 -4.76 3.10
CA SER A 98 1.43 -3.50 3.81
C SER A 98 1.14 -3.77 5.29
N MET A 99 1.70 -2.93 6.15
CA MET A 99 1.41 -2.99 7.59
C MET A 99 0.10 -2.27 7.90
N VAL A 100 -0.76 -2.91 8.67
CA VAL A 100 -1.97 -2.28 9.23
C VAL A 100 -1.69 -1.64 10.58
N SER A 101 -0.62 -2.06 11.26
CA SER A 101 -0.17 -1.44 12.51
C SER A 101 0.42 -0.05 12.28
N THR A 102 0.46 0.73 13.36
CA THR A 102 1.23 1.98 13.47
C THR A 102 2.50 1.72 14.29
N PRO A 103 3.55 2.59 14.18
CA PRO A 103 4.82 2.37 14.87
C PRO A 103 4.74 2.28 16.39
N ASP A 104 3.70 2.85 16.98
CA ASP A 104 3.46 2.88 18.42
C ASP A 104 2.62 1.68 18.93
N GLU A 105 2.18 0.80 18.05
CA GLU A 105 1.49 -0.44 18.43
C GLU A 105 2.50 -1.53 18.86
N PRO A 106 2.09 -2.46 19.74
CA PRO A 106 3.01 -3.45 20.33
C PRO A 106 3.57 -4.44 19.31
N TYR A 107 2.83 -4.74 18.23
CA TYR A 107 3.22 -5.69 17.19
C TYR A 107 3.31 -4.99 15.83
N LEU A 108 4.20 -5.50 14.97
CA LEU A 108 4.06 -5.30 13.54
C LEU A 108 2.86 -6.15 13.09
N ALA A 109 1.91 -5.57 12.39
CA ALA A 109 0.76 -6.31 11.90
C ALA A 109 0.65 -6.19 10.38
N ILE A 110 0.62 -7.32 9.70
CA ILE A 110 0.39 -7.40 8.26
C ILE A 110 -0.92 -8.13 8.00
N THR A 111 -1.68 -7.66 7.02
CA THR A 111 -2.92 -8.31 6.63
C THR A 111 -2.74 -8.96 5.28
N VAL A 112 -3.00 -10.26 5.22
CA VAL A 112 -2.83 -11.11 4.05
C VAL A 112 -4.19 -11.57 3.58
N LYS A 113 -4.55 -11.20 2.35
CA LYS A 113 -5.71 -11.73 1.66
C LYS A 113 -5.26 -12.83 0.70
N GLU A 114 -5.97 -13.96 0.71
CA GLU A 114 -5.71 -15.04 -0.22
C GLU A 114 -5.94 -14.60 -1.67
N GLU A 115 -4.94 -14.85 -2.50
CA GLU A 115 -5.08 -14.76 -3.95
C GLU A 115 -5.59 -16.09 -4.48
N TYR A 116 -6.51 -16.04 -5.44
CA TYR A 116 -7.07 -17.23 -6.06
C TYR A 116 -6.54 -17.44 -7.47
N PHE A 117 -6.37 -18.69 -7.84
CA PHE A 117 -6.17 -19.03 -9.24
C PHE A 117 -7.49 -18.84 -10.01
N GLU A 118 -7.46 -17.98 -11.01
CA GLU A 118 -8.57 -17.78 -11.92
C GLU A 118 -8.13 -18.21 -13.33
N HIS A 119 -8.76 -19.26 -13.86
CA HIS A 119 -8.48 -19.73 -15.21
C HIS A 119 -8.65 -18.61 -16.24
N GLY A 120 -7.67 -18.44 -17.12
CA GLY A 120 -7.65 -17.35 -18.12
C GLY A 120 -7.26 -15.98 -17.61
N LYS A 121 -7.16 -15.77 -16.29
CA LYS A 121 -6.71 -14.49 -15.69
C LYS A 121 -5.32 -14.57 -15.07
N THR A 122 -4.95 -15.74 -14.57
CA THR A 122 -3.60 -15.99 -14.02
C THR A 122 -2.99 -17.19 -14.71
N LYS A 123 -1.66 -17.16 -14.91
CA LYS A 123 -0.95 -18.28 -15.53
C LYS A 123 -0.64 -19.40 -14.52
N TYR A 124 -0.38 -19.03 -13.27
CA TYR A 124 0.00 -19.96 -12.19
C TYR A 124 -0.84 -19.72 -10.95
N PRO A 125 -1.13 -20.75 -10.15
CA PRO A 125 -1.68 -20.57 -8.83
C PRO A 125 -0.80 -19.69 -7.94
N PRO A 126 -1.37 -18.97 -6.96
CA PRO A 126 -0.59 -18.15 -6.02
C PRO A 126 0.29 -19.03 -5.12
N LEU A 127 1.47 -18.53 -4.75
CA LEU A 127 2.46 -19.29 -3.96
C LEU A 127 2.29 -19.04 -2.46
N LEU A 128 2.31 -17.79 -2.03
CA LEU A 128 2.54 -17.45 -0.62
C LEU A 128 1.27 -17.09 0.14
N SER A 129 0.34 -16.34 -0.46
CA SER A 129 -0.85 -15.88 0.26
C SER A 129 -1.76 -17.01 0.75
N PRO A 130 -2.01 -18.13 0.00
CA PRO A 130 -2.78 -19.25 0.53
C PRO A 130 -2.09 -19.92 1.72
N TYR A 131 -0.74 -20.05 1.65
CA TYR A 131 0.03 -20.62 2.74
C TYR A 131 -0.09 -19.77 4.01
N LEU A 132 0.08 -18.45 3.90
CA LEU A 132 0.01 -17.54 5.05
C LEU A 132 -1.40 -17.47 5.67
N VAL A 133 -2.44 -17.66 4.86
CA VAL A 133 -3.84 -17.60 5.33
C VAL A 133 -4.27 -18.90 6.00
N HIS A 134 -3.88 -20.06 5.46
CA HIS A 134 -4.44 -21.35 5.90
C HIS A 134 -3.50 -22.21 6.77
N HIS A 135 -2.20 -21.86 6.81
CA HIS A 135 -1.27 -22.63 7.62
C HIS A 135 -1.25 -22.14 9.08
N PRO A 136 -1.14 -23.04 10.08
CA PRO A 136 -1.10 -22.66 11.50
C PRO A 136 0.26 -22.04 11.86
N LEU A 137 0.41 -20.74 11.62
CA LEU A 137 1.68 -20.03 11.80
C LEU A 137 1.89 -19.48 13.22
N LYS A 138 0.92 -19.54 14.13
CA LYS A 138 1.10 -19.03 15.49
C LYS A 138 2.29 -19.67 16.18
N GLY A 139 3.22 -18.86 16.68
CA GLY A 139 4.50 -19.28 17.24
C GLY A 139 5.62 -19.52 16.21
N ALA A 140 5.32 -19.46 14.89
CA ALA A 140 6.33 -19.60 13.86
C ALA A 140 7.30 -18.41 13.86
N LYS A 141 8.58 -18.69 13.59
CA LYS A 141 9.60 -17.68 13.38
C LYS A 141 9.70 -17.36 11.89
N LEU A 142 9.66 -16.11 11.55
CA LEU A 142 9.77 -15.57 10.20
C LEU A 142 10.88 -14.53 10.14
N ASP A 143 11.44 -14.34 8.96
CA ASP A 143 12.32 -13.24 8.66
C ASP A 143 11.62 -12.32 7.66
N VAL A 144 11.33 -11.07 8.04
CA VAL A 144 10.74 -10.09 7.15
C VAL A 144 11.77 -9.04 6.78
N THR A 145 11.67 -8.47 5.58
CA THR A 145 12.56 -7.41 5.12
C THR A 145 11.77 -6.12 4.94
N GLY A 146 12.34 -5.02 5.33
CA GLY A 146 11.72 -3.69 5.22
C GLY A 146 12.41 -2.73 6.19
N TYR A 147 11.89 -1.56 6.47
CA TYR A 147 10.55 -1.07 6.07
C TYR A 147 10.66 -0.35 4.72
N ALA A 148 9.68 -0.52 3.83
CA ALA A 148 9.72 0.04 2.48
C ALA A 148 8.37 0.63 2.05
N GLY A 149 8.36 1.34 0.91
CA GLY A 149 7.17 1.95 0.35
C GLY A 149 7.06 3.46 0.54
N GLY A 150 6.48 4.12 -0.47
CA GLY A 150 6.26 5.56 -0.51
C GLY A 150 4.81 5.99 -0.27
N TYR A 151 3.92 5.05 0.02
CA TYR A 151 2.49 5.31 0.26
C TYR A 151 2.26 5.74 1.72
N VAL A 152 2.81 6.91 2.06
CA VAL A 152 2.81 7.46 3.42
C VAL A 152 2.36 8.92 3.41
N LEU A 153 1.91 9.44 4.54
CA LEU A 153 1.66 10.87 4.70
C LEU A 153 2.98 11.66 4.68
N SER A 154 2.95 12.82 4.05
CA SER A 154 4.01 13.82 4.19
C SER A 154 4.07 14.32 5.62
N GLU A 155 5.25 14.64 6.12
CA GLU A 155 5.43 15.27 7.44
C GLU A 155 4.71 16.62 7.52
N ALA A 156 4.71 17.36 6.39
CA ALA A 156 4.03 18.65 6.25
C ALA A 156 2.61 18.54 5.68
N VAL A 157 1.91 17.42 5.91
CA VAL A 157 0.55 17.21 5.36
C VAL A 157 -0.44 18.26 5.84
N ASP A 158 -0.31 18.75 7.08
CA ASP A 158 -1.18 19.79 7.65
C ASP A 158 -1.10 21.12 6.90
N ALA A 159 0.03 21.40 6.23
CA ALA A 159 0.18 22.59 5.39
C ALA A 159 -0.44 22.41 3.99
N GLN A 160 -0.80 21.19 3.60
CA GLN A 160 -1.32 20.87 2.28
C GLN A 160 -2.83 20.71 2.26
N THR A 161 -3.41 20.23 3.35
CA THR A 161 -4.84 19.92 3.47
C THR A 161 -5.27 19.78 4.91
N SER A 162 -6.58 19.98 5.17
CA SER A 162 -7.25 19.58 6.40
C SER A 162 -8.09 18.30 6.21
N HIS A 163 -8.15 17.74 4.98
CA HIS A 163 -8.99 16.58 4.70
C HIS A 163 -8.29 15.59 3.75
N ILE A 164 -8.42 14.30 4.06
CA ILE A 164 -7.91 13.21 3.23
C ILE A 164 -9.06 12.31 2.81
N LEU A 165 -9.18 12.09 1.51
CA LEU A 165 -10.07 11.09 0.93
C LEU A 165 -9.29 9.79 0.72
N HIS A 166 -9.76 8.71 1.33
CA HIS A 166 -9.24 7.37 1.10
C HIS A 166 -10.20 6.59 0.22
N LEU A 167 -9.71 6.08 -0.90
CA LEU A 167 -10.44 5.22 -1.85
C LEU A 167 -9.77 3.86 -1.88
N CYS A 168 -10.45 2.82 -1.38
CA CYS A 168 -9.86 1.51 -1.27
C CYS A 168 -10.77 0.39 -1.73
N ALA A 169 -10.15 -0.74 -2.14
CA ALA A 169 -10.89 -1.97 -2.40
C ALA A 169 -10.15 -3.19 -1.82
N GLY A 170 -10.90 -4.06 -1.12
CA GLY A 170 -10.36 -5.28 -0.52
C GLY A 170 -9.14 -5.01 0.37
N SER A 171 -8.02 -5.70 0.13
CA SER A 171 -6.77 -5.51 0.88
C SER A 171 -6.10 -4.14 0.69
N GLY A 172 -6.55 -3.31 -0.27
CA GLY A 172 -6.15 -1.91 -0.37
C GLY A 172 -6.54 -1.05 0.83
N SER A 173 -7.40 -1.56 1.69
CA SER A 173 -7.69 -0.94 2.98
C SER A 173 -6.49 -0.93 3.93
N VAL A 174 -5.60 -1.91 3.85
CA VAL A 174 -4.52 -2.15 4.82
C VAL A 174 -3.63 -0.91 5.04
N PRO A 175 -2.94 -0.37 4.02
CA PRO A 175 -2.11 0.82 4.20
C PRO A 175 -2.93 2.05 4.58
N ASN A 176 -4.16 2.16 4.09
CA ASN A 176 -5.04 3.28 4.40
C ASN A 176 -5.51 3.26 5.86
N VAL A 177 -5.87 2.11 6.42
CA VAL A 177 -6.23 1.97 7.84
C VAL A 177 -5.04 2.30 8.74
N SER A 178 -3.84 1.88 8.40
CA SER A 178 -2.61 2.27 9.10
C SER A 178 -2.43 3.79 9.12
N ILE A 179 -2.57 4.43 7.95
CA ILE A 179 -2.46 5.90 7.82
C ILE A 179 -3.54 6.61 8.65
N ILE A 180 -4.80 6.16 8.58
CA ILE A 180 -5.93 6.73 9.34
C ILE A 180 -5.66 6.63 10.84
N LYS A 181 -5.33 5.44 11.36
CA LYS A 181 -5.02 5.21 12.77
C LYS A 181 -3.94 6.16 13.26
N TRP A 182 -2.84 6.26 12.51
CA TRP A 182 -1.73 7.13 12.86
C TRP A 182 -2.13 8.61 12.81
N ALA A 183 -2.84 9.05 11.74
CA ALA A 183 -3.23 10.44 11.57
C ALA A 183 -4.26 10.90 12.60
N LEU A 184 -5.26 10.08 12.91
CA LEU A 184 -6.24 10.39 13.93
C LEU A 184 -5.61 10.67 15.30
N LYS A 185 -4.50 9.98 15.61
CA LYS A 185 -3.76 10.15 16.86
C LYS A 185 -2.78 11.33 16.82
N ASN A 186 -2.05 11.51 15.70
CA ASN A 186 -0.90 12.41 15.63
C ASN A 186 -1.16 13.71 14.86
N LYS A 187 -2.28 13.81 14.12
CA LYS A 187 -2.65 14.94 13.26
C LYS A 187 -4.09 15.40 13.56
N PRO A 188 -4.32 16.07 14.71
CA PRO A 188 -5.67 16.41 15.15
C PRO A 188 -6.42 17.36 14.22
N SER A 189 -5.73 18.12 13.37
CA SER A 189 -6.30 19.02 12.36
C SER A 189 -6.87 18.29 11.14
N LEU A 190 -6.51 17.00 10.93
CA LEU A 190 -6.97 16.25 9.78
C LEU A 190 -8.29 15.53 10.04
N SER A 191 -9.15 15.58 9.04
CA SER A 191 -10.33 14.74 8.91
C SER A 191 -10.19 13.78 7.73
N HIS A 192 -10.92 12.67 7.77
CA HIS A 192 -10.80 11.59 6.81
C HIS A 192 -12.18 11.15 6.32
N THR A 193 -12.33 10.98 5.02
CA THR A 193 -13.45 10.22 4.43
C THR A 193 -12.88 8.94 3.83
N PHE A 194 -13.40 7.80 4.26
CA PHE A 194 -12.97 6.47 3.83
C PHE A 194 -14.07 5.81 3.00
N ILE A 195 -13.89 5.71 1.69
CA ILE A 195 -14.81 5.03 0.77
C ILE A 195 -14.21 3.67 0.43
N TYR A 196 -14.83 2.61 0.92
CA TYR A 196 -14.30 1.26 0.91
C TYR A 196 -15.17 0.33 0.07
N SER A 197 -14.62 -0.16 -1.04
CA SER A 197 -15.29 -1.02 -2.00
C SER A 197 -14.99 -2.49 -1.73
N ASN A 198 -16.04 -3.30 -1.61
CA ASN A 198 -15.94 -4.74 -1.43
C ASN A 198 -16.96 -5.48 -2.32
N LYS A 199 -16.85 -6.81 -2.37
CA LYS A 199 -17.84 -7.65 -3.08
C LYS A 199 -19.15 -7.71 -2.28
N THR A 200 -19.05 -8.19 -1.04
CA THR A 200 -20.17 -8.35 -0.11
C THR A 200 -19.83 -7.74 1.24
N TRP A 201 -20.81 -7.67 2.13
CA TRP A 201 -20.64 -7.20 3.51
C TRP A 201 -19.65 -8.06 4.30
N ASN A 202 -19.63 -9.36 4.06
CA ASN A 202 -18.74 -10.30 4.73
C ASN A 202 -17.29 -10.25 4.23
N ASP A 203 -17.04 -9.59 3.08
CA ASP A 203 -15.68 -9.38 2.55
C ASP A 203 -15.00 -8.12 3.13
N ILE A 204 -15.68 -7.36 3.99
CA ILE A 204 -15.13 -6.12 4.57
C ILE A 204 -14.11 -6.47 5.64
N ILE A 205 -12.82 -6.24 5.32
CA ILE A 205 -11.70 -6.37 6.23
C ILE A 205 -11.76 -5.20 7.23
N PHE A 206 -11.46 -5.43 8.51
CA PHE A 206 -11.47 -4.42 9.60
C PHE A 206 -12.84 -3.78 9.86
N ARG A 207 -13.94 -4.41 9.48
CA ARG A 207 -15.27 -3.82 9.58
C ARG A 207 -15.58 -3.26 10.97
N ASP A 208 -15.41 -4.08 12.00
CA ASP A 208 -15.73 -3.70 13.37
C ASP A 208 -14.71 -2.68 13.94
N GLN A 209 -13.44 -2.79 13.53
CA GLN A 209 -12.42 -1.81 13.88
C GLN A 209 -12.70 -0.44 13.25
N LEU A 210 -13.11 -0.39 11.98
CA LEU A 210 -13.49 0.85 11.31
C LEU A 210 -14.70 1.52 11.96
N ALA A 211 -15.72 0.74 12.30
CA ALA A 211 -16.89 1.25 13.03
C ALA A 211 -16.51 1.80 14.41
N ALA A 212 -15.62 1.11 15.13
CA ALA A 212 -15.12 1.59 16.43
C ALA A 212 -14.30 2.89 16.29
N LEU A 213 -13.45 2.99 15.26
CA LEU A 213 -12.70 4.22 14.99
C LEU A 213 -13.62 5.38 14.62
N GLU A 214 -14.60 5.17 13.74
CA GLU A 214 -15.59 6.20 13.38
C GLU A 214 -16.36 6.68 14.60
N HIS A 215 -16.81 5.76 15.45
CA HIS A 215 -17.49 6.11 16.69
C HIS A 215 -16.60 6.92 17.65
N ALA A 216 -15.32 6.52 17.79
CA ALA A 216 -14.38 7.16 18.72
C ALA A 216 -13.93 8.56 18.27
N TYR A 217 -13.83 8.80 16.97
CA TYR A 217 -13.31 10.06 16.43
C TYR A 217 -14.37 10.96 15.78
N GLY A 218 -15.62 10.51 15.69
CA GLY A 218 -16.76 11.30 15.23
C GLY A 218 -16.51 11.96 13.87
N ASP A 219 -16.72 13.26 13.79
CA ASP A 219 -16.61 14.02 12.53
C ASP A 219 -15.21 13.97 11.87
N ARG A 220 -14.20 13.46 12.57
CA ARG A 220 -12.85 13.33 12.02
C ARG A 220 -12.65 12.08 11.15
N LEU A 221 -13.52 11.10 11.24
CA LEU A 221 -13.52 9.93 10.38
C LEU A 221 -14.95 9.59 9.95
N ARG A 222 -15.17 9.51 8.65
CA ARG A 222 -16.44 9.06 8.07
C ARG A 222 -16.15 7.85 7.16
N VAL A 223 -16.86 6.75 7.41
CA VAL A 223 -16.67 5.48 6.70
C VAL A 223 -17.89 5.19 5.83
N PHE A 224 -17.65 4.93 4.55
CA PHE A 224 -18.66 4.54 3.57
C PHE A 224 -18.25 3.25 2.88
N HIS A 225 -19.20 2.34 2.71
CA HIS A 225 -18.99 1.09 2.00
C HIS A 225 -19.70 1.09 0.66
N THR A 226 -19.03 0.57 -0.38
CA THR A 226 -19.68 0.22 -1.64
C THR A 226 -19.62 -1.28 -1.83
N LEU A 227 -20.78 -1.91 -2.08
CA LEU A 227 -20.90 -3.36 -2.21
C LEU A 227 -21.35 -3.73 -3.63
N THR A 228 -20.53 -4.52 -4.31
CA THR A 228 -20.71 -4.78 -5.74
C THR A 228 -21.48 -6.05 -6.06
N ARG A 229 -21.67 -6.95 -5.08
CA ARG A 229 -22.30 -8.26 -5.29
C ARG A 229 -23.40 -8.60 -4.28
N GLU A 230 -23.75 -7.67 -3.39
CA GLU A 230 -24.91 -7.87 -2.55
C GLU A 230 -26.21 -7.86 -3.35
N PRO A 231 -27.20 -8.70 -3.00
CA PRO A 231 -28.50 -8.69 -3.65
C PRO A 231 -29.27 -7.38 -3.38
N ASP A 232 -30.27 -7.07 -4.18
CA ASP A 232 -31.12 -5.87 -4.00
C ASP A 232 -31.86 -5.86 -2.68
N SER A 233 -32.08 -7.02 -2.08
CA SER A 233 -32.72 -7.16 -0.74
C SER A 233 -31.80 -6.81 0.43
N PHE A 234 -30.51 -6.57 0.19
CA PHE A 234 -29.59 -6.14 1.24
C PHE A 234 -29.98 -4.74 1.76
N PRO A 235 -29.92 -4.47 3.09
CA PRO A 235 -30.36 -3.21 3.67
C PRO A 235 -29.37 -2.07 3.41
N PHE A 236 -29.30 -1.63 2.16
CA PHE A 236 -28.52 -0.47 1.77
C PHE A 236 -29.01 0.81 2.45
N ASN A 237 -28.09 1.73 2.73
CA ASN A 237 -28.37 3.02 3.37
C ASN A 237 -27.38 4.09 2.91
N GLU A 238 -27.34 5.25 3.55
CA GLU A 238 -26.44 6.35 3.16
C GLU A 238 -24.95 6.03 3.36
N HIS A 239 -24.60 5.14 4.30
CA HIS A 239 -23.23 4.67 4.55
C HIS A 239 -22.87 3.40 3.80
N VAL A 240 -23.84 2.62 3.35
CA VAL A 240 -23.63 1.35 2.62
C VAL A 240 -24.38 1.40 1.30
N VAL A 241 -23.65 1.60 0.22
CA VAL A 241 -24.21 1.87 -1.12
C VAL A 241 -23.98 0.68 -2.03
N LYS A 242 -24.98 0.33 -2.86
CA LYS A 242 -24.82 -0.69 -3.90
C LYS A 242 -23.99 -0.17 -5.06
N GLY A 243 -23.08 -0.99 -5.56
CA GLY A 243 -22.33 -0.74 -6.79
C GLY A 243 -20.87 -0.37 -6.57
N ARG A 244 -20.26 0.25 -7.57
CA ARG A 244 -18.84 0.65 -7.58
C ARG A 244 -18.69 2.10 -7.13
N VAL A 245 -17.50 2.48 -6.72
CA VAL A 245 -17.11 3.89 -6.56
C VAL A 245 -17.32 4.62 -7.88
N SER A 246 -17.91 5.83 -7.82
CA SER A 246 -18.16 6.69 -8.98
C SER A 246 -17.88 8.14 -8.66
N ALA A 247 -17.70 8.97 -9.70
CA ALA A 247 -17.54 10.42 -9.56
C ALA A 247 -18.71 11.05 -8.79
N ALA A 248 -19.95 10.67 -9.11
CA ALA A 248 -21.15 11.16 -8.42
C ALA A 248 -21.14 10.82 -6.92
N LEU A 249 -20.72 9.60 -6.54
CA LEU A 249 -20.61 9.20 -5.15
C LEU A 249 -19.53 10.02 -4.42
N ILE A 250 -18.36 10.16 -5.03
CA ILE A 250 -17.26 10.95 -4.45
C ILE A 250 -17.68 12.41 -4.25
N ALA A 251 -18.26 13.05 -5.26
CA ALA A 251 -18.73 14.42 -5.18
C ALA A 251 -19.80 14.65 -4.10
N ARG A 252 -20.71 13.70 -3.93
CA ARG A 252 -21.72 13.72 -2.87
C ARG A 252 -21.12 13.64 -1.48
N LEU A 253 -20.10 12.79 -1.28
CA LEU A 253 -19.52 12.53 0.04
C LEU A 253 -18.42 13.52 0.42
N VAL A 254 -17.75 14.13 -0.56
CA VAL A 254 -16.64 15.07 -0.37
C VAL A 254 -16.87 16.35 -1.20
N PRO A 255 -17.74 17.25 -0.74
CA PRO A 255 -18.07 18.48 -1.49
C PRO A 255 -16.85 19.37 -1.80
N ASN A 256 -15.86 19.39 -0.91
CA ASN A 256 -14.63 20.20 -1.04
C ASN A 256 -13.44 19.36 -1.55
N LEU A 257 -13.67 18.47 -2.51
CA LEU A 257 -12.66 17.51 -3.02
C LEU A 257 -11.40 18.20 -3.55
N SER A 258 -11.52 19.39 -4.15
CA SER A 258 -10.37 20.16 -4.66
C SER A 258 -9.35 20.54 -3.57
N GLN A 259 -9.75 20.60 -2.31
CA GLN A 259 -8.89 20.87 -1.16
C GLN A 259 -8.36 19.61 -0.49
N SER A 260 -8.87 18.43 -0.85
CA SER A 260 -8.48 17.16 -0.26
C SER A 260 -7.22 16.59 -0.90
N LEU A 261 -6.44 15.83 -0.14
CA LEU A 261 -5.51 14.84 -0.70
C LEU A 261 -6.25 13.52 -0.87
N VAL A 262 -5.92 12.78 -1.93
CA VAL A 262 -6.53 11.49 -2.23
C VAL A 262 -5.49 10.39 -2.08
N TYR A 263 -5.84 9.35 -1.33
CA TYR A 263 -5.06 8.13 -1.18
C TYR A 263 -5.88 6.96 -1.74
N ALA A 264 -5.47 6.43 -2.89
CA ALA A 264 -6.17 5.36 -3.58
C ALA A 264 -5.35 4.07 -3.57
N CYS A 265 -5.93 2.96 -3.11
CA CYS A 265 -5.25 1.68 -3.08
C CYS A 265 -6.21 0.52 -3.36
N GLY A 266 -5.83 -0.35 -4.30
CA GLY A 266 -6.66 -1.49 -4.66
C GLY A 266 -6.21 -2.25 -5.90
N PRO A 267 -7.02 -3.20 -6.38
CA PRO A 267 -6.69 -4.01 -7.54
C PRO A 267 -6.73 -3.19 -8.84
N ALA A 268 -5.67 -3.32 -9.65
CA ALA A 268 -5.57 -2.79 -11.00
C ALA A 268 -5.61 -3.92 -12.04
N VAL A 269 -5.78 -3.57 -13.30
CA VAL A 269 -5.68 -4.51 -14.42
C VAL A 269 -4.23 -5.00 -14.53
N SER A 270 -4.03 -6.29 -14.34
CA SER A 270 -2.70 -6.91 -14.36
C SER A 270 -2.04 -6.84 -15.74
N VAL A 271 -0.71 -6.99 -15.76
CA VAL A 271 0.07 -7.06 -17.01
C VAL A 271 -0.42 -8.22 -17.90
N TRP A 272 -0.84 -9.32 -17.28
CA TRP A 272 -1.38 -10.47 -17.98
C TRP A 272 -2.73 -10.15 -18.67
N GLU A 273 -3.66 -9.53 -17.95
CA GLU A 273 -4.96 -9.12 -18.51
C GLU A 273 -4.79 -8.10 -19.64
N LYS A 274 -3.88 -7.14 -19.49
CA LYS A 274 -3.54 -6.18 -20.56
C LYS A 274 -3.00 -6.89 -21.82
N ARG A 275 -2.14 -7.90 -21.65
CA ARG A 275 -1.62 -8.69 -22.76
C ARG A 275 -2.71 -9.54 -23.42
N ALA A 276 -3.53 -10.22 -22.61
CA ALA A 276 -4.63 -11.04 -23.11
C ALA A 276 -5.65 -10.20 -23.90
N ALA A 277 -6.05 -9.06 -23.37
CA ALA A 277 -6.95 -8.12 -24.05
C ALA A 277 -6.36 -7.61 -25.37
N LYS A 278 -5.07 -7.23 -25.39
CA LYS A 278 -4.37 -6.84 -26.62
C LYS A 278 -4.36 -7.95 -27.66
N THR A 279 -4.11 -9.20 -27.26
CA THR A 279 -4.14 -10.34 -28.17
C THR A 279 -5.55 -10.60 -28.73
N ALA A 280 -6.58 -10.39 -27.93
CA ALA A 280 -7.98 -10.52 -28.33
C ALA A 280 -8.54 -9.31 -29.10
N GLY A 281 -7.75 -8.22 -29.26
CA GLY A 281 -8.19 -6.99 -29.92
C GLY A 281 -9.28 -6.23 -29.19
N VAL A 282 -9.34 -6.35 -27.83
CA VAL A 282 -10.34 -5.69 -26.99
C VAL A 282 -9.66 -4.86 -25.90
N GLU A 283 -10.40 -3.92 -25.32
CA GLU A 283 -9.91 -3.21 -24.13
C GLU A 283 -10.07 -4.11 -22.88
N PRO A 284 -9.12 -4.07 -21.94
CA PRO A 284 -9.23 -4.81 -20.70
C PRO A 284 -10.38 -4.25 -19.84
N THR A 285 -11.12 -5.14 -19.19
CA THR A 285 -12.20 -4.73 -18.27
C THR A 285 -11.62 -3.93 -17.11
N PRO A 286 -12.05 -2.67 -16.88
CA PRO A 286 -11.57 -1.84 -15.79
C PRO A 286 -11.78 -2.50 -14.43
N ARG A 287 -10.74 -2.49 -13.59
CA ARG A 287 -10.80 -2.85 -12.18
C ARG A 287 -11.00 -1.62 -11.31
N PHE A 288 -10.76 -1.73 -10.02
CA PHE A 288 -10.99 -0.65 -9.07
C PHE A 288 -10.12 0.58 -9.38
N MET A 289 -8.81 0.41 -9.59
CA MET A 289 -7.91 1.57 -9.80
C MET A 289 -8.21 2.31 -11.10
N GLU A 290 -8.55 1.61 -12.19
CA GLU A 290 -8.98 2.25 -13.43
C GLU A 290 -10.28 3.04 -13.25
N THR A 291 -11.24 2.47 -12.50
CA THR A 291 -12.51 3.15 -12.18
C THR A 291 -12.29 4.42 -11.35
N VAL A 292 -11.42 4.33 -10.33
CA VAL A 292 -11.08 5.46 -9.47
C VAL A 292 -10.37 6.57 -10.26
N ARG A 293 -9.38 6.21 -11.08
CA ARG A 293 -8.67 7.18 -11.94
C ARG A 293 -9.60 7.92 -12.87
N ALA A 294 -10.53 7.20 -13.50
CA ALA A 294 -11.54 7.81 -14.36
C ALA A 294 -12.45 8.78 -13.58
N ALA A 295 -12.92 8.39 -12.40
CA ALA A 295 -13.76 9.23 -11.55
C ALA A 295 -13.02 10.49 -11.05
N LEU A 296 -11.76 10.35 -10.62
CA LEU A 296 -10.95 11.50 -10.18
C LEU A 296 -10.64 12.46 -11.34
N HIS A 297 -10.38 11.95 -12.53
CA HIS A 297 -10.19 12.73 -13.74
C HIS A 297 -11.48 13.51 -14.11
N GLU A 298 -12.64 12.85 -14.09
CA GLU A 298 -13.95 13.49 -14.32
C GLU A 298 -14.22 14.63 -13.33
N LEU A 299 -13.77 14.46 -12.07
CA LEU A 299 -13.92 15.47 -11.01
C LEU A 299 -12.82 16.52 -11.02
N GLY A 300 -11.89 16.50 -11.98
CA GLY A 300 -10.82 17.48 -12.11
C GLY A 300 -9.78 17.43 -10.98
N VAL A 301 -9.60 16.29 -10.30
CA VAL A 301 -8.60 16.15 -9.24
C VAL A 301 -7.21 16.11 -9.84
N PRO A 302 -6.29 17.04 -9.49
CA PRO A 302 -4.93 17.03 -10.00
C PRO A 302 -4.15 15.79 -9.53
N LYS A 303 -3.27 15.29 -10.41
CA LYS A 303 -2.46 14.10 -10.14
C LYS A 303 -1.54 14.28 -8.93
N GLU A 304 -1.06 15.50 -8.71
CA GLU A 304 -0.19 15.89 -7.61
C GLU A 304 -0.89 15.80 -6.25
N ARG A 305 -2.21 15.81 -6.23
CA ARG A 305 -3.03 15.62 -5.02
C ARG A 305 -3.44 14.18 -4.78
N THR A 306 -3.00 13.25 -5.64
CA THR A 306 -3.36 11.84 -5.55
C THR A 306 -2.12 10.99 -5.30
N LYS A 307 -2.18 10.15 -4.27
CA LYS A 307 -1.24 9.03 -4.05
C LYS A 307 -1.93 7.73 -4.36
N GLU A 308 -1.25 6.88 -5.09
CA GLU A 308 -1.79 5.59 -5.53
C GLU A 308 -0.84 4.45 -5.19
N GLU A 309 -1.41 3.32 -4.80
CA GLU A 309 -0.74 2.03 -4.71
C GLU A 309 -1.65 0.98 -5.32
N GLU A 310 -1.09 0.10 -6.14
CA GLU A 310 -1.87 -0.93 -6.83
C GLU A 310 -1.26 -2.31 -6.64
N PHE A 311 -2.13 -3.32 -6.62
CA PHE A 311 -1.73 -4.72 -6.65
C PHE A 311 -2.58 -5.50 -7.68
N GLY A 312 -1.95 -6.54 -8.27
CA GLY A 312 -2.53 -7.39 -9.30
C GLY A 312 -1.50 -7.95 -10.25
#